data_24984bf106eb7b5d6cd348b5d1322fda
#
_entry.id   24984bf106eb7b5d6cd348b5d1322fda
#
_cell.length_a   1.000
_cell.length_b   1.000
_cell.length_c   1.000
_cell.angle_alpha   90.00
_cell.angle_beta   90.00
_cell.angle_gamma   90.00
#
_symmetry.space_group_name_H-M   'P 1'
#
loop_
_entity.id
_entity.type
_entity.pdbx_description
1 polymer ?
#
loop_
_entity_poly.entity_id
_entity_poly.type
_entity_poly.pdbx_seq_one_letter_code
_entity_poly.pdbx_strand_id
1 'polypeptide(L)'
;MNVLPSPRHSSAASLARGLLAVACLLAASGCSVLGSTQRDPVTLYAPAVHVAPDPAWPKVGWQLALLPATSAPVIDTSRIAVRPTPDELQVYRGAAWTQPAPGLVEDAVLRTLEDSGRIGAVARLQTGLRADFKLALDVRRFEADYAGQPLPAPPARPGRAIR
;
A
#
# COMPACT_ATOMS: atom_id res chain seq x y z
N MET A 1 11.15 1.70 89.46
CA MET A 1 10.35 0.89 88.51
C MET A 1 9.88 1.80 87.35
N ASN A 2 10.66 1.84 86.21
CA ASN A 2 10.36 2.65 85.06
C ASN A 2 9.95 1.72 83.95
N VAL A 3 8.66 1.79 83.56
CA VAL A 3 8.14 1.08 82.41
C VAL A 3 8.18 2.04 81.21
N LEU A 4 8.99 1.70 80.22
CA LEU A 4 9.05 2.42 78.91
C LEU A 4 7.92 1.96 78.02
N PRO A 5 7.24 2.86 77.31
CA PRO A 5 6.25 2.45 76.31
C PRO A 5 6.92 2.08 74.98
N SER A 6 6.48 0.96 74.40
CA SER A 6 6.95 0.46 73.07
C SER A 6 6.39 1.31 71.92
N PRO A 7 7.13 1.55 70.83
CA PRO A 7 6.65 2.31 69.71
C PRO A 7 5.75 1.48 68.81
N ARG A 8 4.52 1.96 68.62
CA ARG A 8 3.56 1.43 67.62
C ARG A 8 3.84 2.07 66.24
N HIS A 9 4.77 1.55 65.49
CA HIS A 9 5.08 2.03 64.12
C HIS A 9 4.95 0.99 63.03
N SER A 10 4.08 -0.01 63.13
CA SER A 10 4.04 -1.08 62.14
C SER A 10 2.84 -1.03 61.14
N SER A 11 1.80 -0.25 61.41
CA SER A 11 0.58 -0.31 60.57
C SER A 11 0.64 0.57 59.31
N ALA A 12 1.32 1.72 59.37
CA ALA A 12 1.38 2.63 58.20
C ALA A 12 2.33 2.12 57.09
N ALA A 13 3.44 1.46 57.50
CA ALA A 13 4.40 0.92 56.54
C ALA A 13 3.87 -0.31 55.76
N SER A 14 3.01 -1.11 56.39
CA SER A 14 2.36 -2.25 55.69
C SER A 14 1.29 -1.81 54.71
N LEU A 15 0.50 -0.79 55.05
CA LEU A 15 -0.48 -0.21 54.15
C LEU A 15 0.18 0.46 52.93
N ALA A 16 1.29 1.19 53.12
CA ALA A 16 2.01 1.80 52.02
C ALA A 16 2.62 0.76 51.04
N ARG A 17 3.14 -0.36 51.57
CA ARG A 17 3.66 -1.46 50.75
C ARG A 17 2.56 -2.17 49.97
N GLY A 18 1.39 -2.34 50.57
CA GLY A 18 0.21 -2.94 49.89
C GLY A 18 -0.30 -2.07 48.73
N LEU A 19 -0.38 -0.75 48.94
CA LEU A 19 -0.76 0.20 47.90
C LEU A 19 0.25 0.25 46.73
N LEU A 20 1.53 0.20 47.04
CA LEU A 20 2.58 0.16 46.01
C LEU A 20 2.54 -1.12 45.20
N ALA A 21 2.30 -2.27 45.80
CA ALA A 21 2.17 -3.54 45.11
C ALA A 21 0.94 -3.59 44.18
N VAL A 22 -0.19 -3.04 44.62
CA VAL A 22 -1.41 -2.93 43.79
C VAL A 22 -1.18 -1.97 42.61
N ALA A 23 -0.50 -0.83 42.84
CA ALA A 23 -0.17 0.11 41.75
C ALA A 23 0.77 -0.52 40.72
N CYS A 24 1.75 -1.30 41.11
CA CYS A 24 2.65 -2.03 40.22
C CYS A 24 1.91 -3.12 39.42
N LEU A 25 0.97 -3.84 40.01
CA LEU A 25 0.14 -4.83 39.35
C LEU A 25 -0.79 -4.19 38.30
N LEU A 26 -1.39 -3.04 38.59
CA LEU A 26 -2.20 -2.28 37.66
C LEU A 26 -1.39 -1.67 36.50
N ALA A 27 -0.14 -1.28 36.72
CA ALA A 27 0.76 -0.80 35.69
C ALA A 27 1.24 -1.93 34.76
N ALA A 28 1.39 -3.15 35.26
CA ALA A 28 1.81 -4.31 34.47
C ALA A 28 0.69 -4.83 33.54
N SER A 29 -0.58 -4.62 33.87
CA SER A 29 -1.71 -5.03 33.02
C SER A 29 -1.97 -4.11 31.82
N GLY A 30 -1.41 -2.89 31.81
CA GLY A 30 -1.57 -1.92 30.72
C GLY A 30 -0.80 -2.23 29.43
N CYS A 31 0.21 -3.11 29.47
CA CYS A 31 1.08 -3.37 28.30
C CYS A 31 0.49 -4.35 27.26
N SER A 32 -0.61 -5.04 27.53
CA SER A 32 -1.19 -5.99 26.56
C SER A 32 -2.11 -5.34 25.53
N VAL A 33 -2.48 -4.07 25.65
CA VAL A 33 -3.32 -3.33 24.68
C VAL A 33 -2.50 -2.82 23.49
N LEU A 34 -1.19 -2.74 23.59
CA LEU A 34 -0.27 -2.50 22.48
C LEU A 34 0.06 -3.80 21.72
N GLY A 35 -0.92 -4.72 21.65
CA GLY A 35 -0.83 -5.93 20.86
C GLY A 35 -0.43 -5.54 19.44
N SER A 36 0.68 -6.08 18.98
CA SER A 36 1.16 -5.96 17.61
C SER A 36 0.00 -6.20 16.67
N THR A 37 -0.51 -5.14 16.04
CA THR A 37 -1.33 -5.28 14.85
C THR A 37 -0.45 -5.96 13.82
N GLN A 38 -0.41 -7.28 13.86
CA GLN A 38 0.23 -8.09 12.83
C GLN A 38 -0.49 -7.75 11.54
N ARG A 39 0.10 -6.82 10.78
CA ARG A 39 -0.42 -6.48 9.47
C ARG A 39 -0.33 -7.73 8.63
N ASP A 40 -1.47 -8.15 8.09
CA ASP A 40 -1.47 -9.25 7.15
C ASP A 40 -0.49 -8.94 6.01
N PRO A 41 0.33 -9.91 5.58
CA PRO A 41 1.27 -9.69 4.49
C PRO A 41 0.52 -9.25 3.24
N VAL A 42 0.99 -8.20 2.61
CA VAL A 42 0.43 -7.66 1.37
C VAL A 42 1.27 -8.16 0.21
N THR A 43 0.63 -8.80 -0.76
CA THR A 43 1.26 -9.18 -2.03
C THR A 43 1.32 -7.96 -2.94
N LEU A 44 2.51 -7.61 -3.43
CA LEU A 44 2.70 -6.52 -4.37
C LEU A 44 2.69 -7.05 -5.80
N TYR A 45 1.87 -6.43 -6.64
CA TYR A 45 1.77 -6.73 -8.07
C TYR A 45 2.45 -5.64 -8.89
N ALA A 46 3.32 -6.06 -9.79
CA ALA A 46 3.99 -5.23 -10.78
C ALA A 46 3.61 -5.73 -12.17
N PRO A 47 2.58 -5.20 -12.82
CA PRO A 47 2.21 -5.61 -14.15
C PRO A 47 3.38 -5.39 -15.13
N ALA A 48 3.82 -6.45 -15.78
CA ALA A 48 4.79 -6.38 -16.86
C ALA A 48 4.02 -6.32 -18.18
N VAL A 49 3.93 -5.12 -18.75
CA VAL A 49 3.31 -4.95 -20.06
C VAL A 49 4.39 -5.11 -21.12
N HIS A 50 4.23 -6.12 -21.97
CA HIS A 50 5.06 -6.33 -23.16
C HIS A 50 4.15 -6.21 -24.39
N VAL A 51 4.38 -5.19 -25.17
CA VAL A 51 3.67 -5.00 -26.44
C VAL A 51 4.70 -5.19 -27.56
N ALA A 52 4.47 -6.19 -28.42
CA ALA A 52 5.25 -6.34 -29.65
C ALA A 52 4.81 -5.24 -30.62
N PRO A 53 5.73 -4.38 -31.09
CA PRO A 53 5.38 -3.35 -32.05
C PRO A 53 4.96 -3.98 -33.37
N ASP A 54 3.85 -3.48 -33.95
CA ASP A 54 3.42 -3.90 -35.27
C ASP A 54 4.44 -3.41 -36.31
N PRO A 55 4.99 -4.30 -37.16
CA PRO A 55 5.88 -3.92 -38.24
C PRO A 55 5.30 -2.89 -39.22
N ALA A 56 3.97 -2.82 -39.33
CA ALA A 56 3.27 -1.86 -40.18
C ALA A 56 3.23 -0.44 -39.60
N TRP A 57 3.56 -0.23 -38.34
CA TRP A 57 3.57 1.12 -37.77
C TRP A 57 4.59 2.01 -38.47
N PRO A 58 4.22 3.24 -38.83
CA PRO A 58 5.14 4.17 -39.49
C PRO A 58 6.28 4.57 -38.57
N LYS A 59 7.46 4.74 -39.12
CA LYS A 59 8.59 5.34 -38.43
C LYS A 59 8.53 6.84 -38.60
N VAL A 60 8.62 7.58 -37.47
CA VAL A 60 8.54 9.03 -37.42
C VAL A 60 9.78 9.64 -36.79
N GLY A 61 10.18 10.84 -37.24
CA GLY A 61 11.37 11.51 -36.76
C GLY A 61 11.14 12.50 -35.62
N TRP A 62 9.87 12.80 -35.30
CA TRP A 62 9.52 13.73 -34.21
C TRP A 62 9.76 13.08 -32.84
N GLN A 63 9.82 13.96 -31.82
CA GLN A 63 10.09 13.58 -30.44
C GLN A 63 8.85 13.78 -29.58
N LEU A 64 8.63 12.88 -28.65
CA LEU A 64 7.45 12.84 -27.78
C LEU A 64 7.83 12.95 -26.30
N ALA A 65 7.24 13.90 -25.58
CA ALA A 65 7.30 13.95 -24.13
C ALA A 65 5.99 13.47 -23.50
N LEU A 66 6.08 12.54 -22.54
CA LEU A 66 4.95 12.16 -21.71
C LEU A 66 4.82 13.16 -20.56
N LEU A 67 3.62 13.69 -20.39
CA LEU A 67 3.22 14.42 -19.20
C LEU A 67 2.90 13.42 -18.09
N PRO A 68 3.05 13.80 -16.81
CA PRO A 68 2.59 12.97 -15.71
C PRO A 68 1.13 12.54 -15.90
N ALA A 69 0.86 11.26 -15.76
CA ALA A 69 -0.49 10.74 -15.89
C ALA A 69 -1.37 11.26 -14.74
N THR A 70 -2.61 11.59 -15.06
CA THR A 70 -3.61 12.06 -14.09
C THR A 70 -4.72 11.06 -13.91
N SER A 71 -5.40 11.10 -12.76
CA SER A 71 -6.60 10.31 -12.50
C SER A 71 -7.42 10.93 -11.37
N ALA A 72 -8.62 10.39 -11.13
CA ALA A 72 -9.38 10.69 -9.93
C ALA A 72 -8.66 10.15 -8.68
N PRO A 73 -8.78 10.80 -7.50
CA PRO A 73 -8.10 10.39 -6.27
C PRO A 73 -8.37 8.94 -5.83
N VAL A 74 -9.53 8.40 -6.18
CA VAL A 74 -9.90 7.01 -5.89
C VAL A 74 -9.04 6.00 -6.67
N ILE A 75 -8.46 6.41 -7.80
CA ILE A 75 -7.59 5.61 -8.67
C ILE A 75 -6.12 5.91 -8.38
N ASP A 76 -5.80 7.14 -7.95
CA ASP A 76 -4.44 7.57 -7.61
C ASP A 76 -3.97 6.94 -6.29
N THR A 77 -3.88 5.63 -6.29
CA THR A 77 -3.51 4.83 -5.13
C THR A 77 -2.87 3.51 -5.56
N SER A 78 -2.04 2.95 -4.69
CA SER A 78 -1.51 1.60 -4.87
C SER A 78 -2.53 0.50 -4.54
N ARG A 79 -3.73 0.84 -4.07
CA ARG A 79 -4.76 -0.16 -3.78
C ARG A 79 -5.35 -0.71 -5.07
N ILE A 80 -5.61 -2.02 -5.10
CA ILE A 80 -6.30 -2.65 -6.22
C ILE A 80 -7.79 -2.41 -6.03
N ALA A 81 -8.35 -1.57 -6.89
CA ALA A 81 -9.79 -1.34 -6.93
C ALA A 81 -10.49 -2.50 -7.63
N VAL A 82 -11.63 -2.91 -7.10
CA VAL A 82 -12.50 -3.94 -7.68
C VAL A 82 -13.93 -3.44 -7.73
N ARG A 83 -14.64 -3.80 -8.77
CA ARG A 83 -16.05 -3.42 -8.98
C ARG A 83 -16.93 -4.66 -8.97
N PRO A 84 -17.50 -5.01 -7.79
CA PRO A 84 -18.40 -6.16 -7.66
C PRO A 84 -19.73 -5.93 -8.39
N THR A 85 -20.23 -4.70 -8.35
CA THR A 85 -21.46 -4.26 -9.04
C THR A 85 -21.20 -2.91 -9.74
N PRO A 86 -22.03 -2.49 -10.70
CA PRO A 86 -21.82 -1.24 -11.45
C PRO A 86 -21.64 0.00 -10.57
N ASP A 87 -22.30 0.05 -9.42
CA ASP A 87 -22.35 1.21 -8.54
C ASP A 87 -21.45 1.08 -7.30
N GLU A 88 -20.73 -0.05 -7.16
CA GLU A 88 -19.91 -0.33 -5.98
C GLU A 88 -18.44 -0.45 -6.35
N LEU A 89 -17.59 0.28 -5.61
CA LEU A 89 -16.14 0.18 -5.71
C LEU A 89 -15.58 -0.28 -4.35
N GLN A 90 -14.83 -1.37 -4.37
CA GLN A 90 -14.17 -1.95 -3.20
C GLN A 90 -12.66 -1.97 -3.40
N VAL A 91 -11.93 -2.29 -2.32
CA VAL A 91 -10.47 -2.51 -2.36
C VAL A 91 -10.17 -3.98 -2.10
N TYR A 92 -9.38 -4.58 -2.96
CA TYR A 92 -8.92 -5.95 -2.77
C TYR A 92 -7.99 -6.04 -1.55
N ARG A 93 -8.31 -6.92 -0.62
CA ARG A 93 -7.53 -7.10 0.62
C ARG A 93 -6.30 -7.98 0.37
N GLY A 94 -5.21 -7.67 1.06
CA GLY A 94 -3.99 -8.48 1.02
C GLY A 94 -3.19 -8.36 -0.28
N ALA A 95 -3.57 -7.42 -1.16
CA ALA A 95 -2.86 -7.15 -2.39
C ALA A 95 -2.78 -5.65 -2.67
N ALA A 96 -1.71 -5.23 -3.35
CA ALA A 96 -1.54 -3.84 -3.78
C ALA A 96 -0.68 -3.79 -5.06
N TRP A 97 -0.78 -2.70 -5.78
CA TRP A 97 0.16 -2.36 -6.84
C TRP A 97 1.49 -1.88 -6.25
N THR A 98 2.58 -2.05 -6.95
CA THR A 98 3.91 -1.54 -6.54
C THR A 98 3.98 -0.02 -6.52
N GLN A 99 3.10 0.65 -7.26
CA GLN A 99 2.96 2.11 -7.31
C GLN A 99 1.51 2.49 -7.66
N PRO A 100 1.10 3.77 -7.53
CA PRO A 100 -0.22 4.22 -7.96
C PRO A 100 -0.52 3.89 -9.41
N ALA A 101 -1.78 3.56 -9.69
CA ALA A 101 -2.22 3.10 -11.01
C ALA A 101 -1.86 4.05 -12.17
N PRO A 102 -1.97 5.40 -12.05
CA PRO A 102 -1.53 6.31 -13.12
C PRO A 102 -0.07 6.12 -13.51
N GLY A 103 0.81 5.91 -12.52
CA GLY A 103 2.22 5.64 -12.74
C GLY A 103 2.46 4.33 -13.50
N LEU A 104 1.70 3.27 -13.17
CA LEU A 104 1.77 1.99 -13.90
C LEU A 104 1.40 2.15 -15.37
N VAL A 105 0.34 2.92 -15.65
CA VAL A 105 -0.10 3.20 -17.03
C VAL A 105 0.93 4.04 -17.77
N GLU A 106 1.45 5.09 -17.13
CA GLU A 106 2.51 5.93 -17.72
C GLU A 106 3.75 5.11 -18.08
N ASP A 107 4.23 4.26 -17.15
CA ASP A 107 5.36 3.37 -17.37
C ASP A 107 5.11 2.40 -18.53
N ALA A 108 3.92 1.81 -18.60
CA ALA A 108 3.57 0.89 -19.65
C ALA A 108 3.55 1.57 -21.04
N VAL A 109 2.95 2.76 -21.11
CA VAL A 109 2.90 3.54 -22.35
C VAL A 109 4.30 3.99 -22.77
N LEU A 110 5.10 4.53 -21.83
CA LEU A 110 6.46 4.95 -22.11
C LEU A 110 7.29 3.80 -22.71
N ARG A 111 7.33 2.66 -22.02
CA ARG A 111 8.08 1.47 -22.49
C ARG A 111 7.60 0.98 -23.84
N THR A 112 6.29 0.90 -24.05
CA THR A 112 5.72 0.47 -25.32
C THR A 112 6.20 1.37 -26.48
N LEU A 113 6.19 2.67 -26.26
CA LEU A 113 6.61 3.64 -27.29
C LEU A 113 8.13 3.61 -27.51
N GLU A 114 8.94 3.48 -26.45
CA GLU A 114 10.39 3.32 -26.53
C GLU A 114 10.76 2.02 -27.26
N ASP A 115 10.21 0.88 -26.83
CA ASP A 115 10.48 -0.45 -27.38
C ASP A 115 10.02 -0.58 -28.83
N SER A 116 9.03 0.21 -29.24
CA SER A 116 8.57 0.22 -30.64
C SER A 116 9.68 0.63 -31.60
N GLY A 117 10.61 1.48 -31.18
CA GLY A 117 11.65 2.06 -32.04
C GLY A 117 11.10 2.85 -33.22
N ARG A 118 9.80 3.24 -33.18
CA ARG A 118 9.11 3.92 -34.29
C ARG A 118 9.12 5.43 -34.16
N ILE A 119 9.37 5.98 -32.97
CA ILE A 119 9.41 7.40 -32.66
C ILE A 119 10.88 7.83 -32.47
N GLY A 120 11.26 8.96 -32.99
CA GLY A 120 12.66 9.44 -32.96
C GLY A 120 13.26 9.53 -31.54
N ALA A 121 12.47 10.00 -30.57
CA ALA A 121 12.77 9.91 -29.15
C ALA A 121 11.48 9.99 -28.34
N VAL A 122 11.42 9.25 -27.22
CA VAL A 122 10.32 9.31 -26.26
C VAL A 122 10.92 9.45 -24.86
N ALA A 123 10.37 10.34 -24.04
CA ALA A 123 10.82 10.47 -22.65
C ALA A 123 9.75 11.15 -21.79
N ARG A 124 9.91 11.13 -20.47
CA ARG A 124 9.11 11.97 -19.57
C ARG A 124 9.49 13.44 -19.73
N LEU A 125 8.52 14.32 -19.58
CA LEU A 125 8.71 15.78 -19.76
C LEU A 125 9.91 16.34 -18.97
N GLN A 126 10.18 15.80 -17.79
CA GLN A 126 11.21 16.33 -16.87
C GLN A 126 12.65 15.93 -17.26
N THR A 127 12.86 15.15 -18.30
CA THR A 127 14.19 14.68 -18.72
C THR A 127 14.97 15.70 -19.57
N GLY A 128 14.39 16.87 -19.86
CA GLY A 128 15.02 17.90 -20.70
C GLY A 128 14.93 17.65 -22.20
N LEU A 129 14.16 16.64 -22.64
CA LEU A 129 13.91 16.40 -24.06
C LEU A 129 13.19 17.58 -24.71
N ARG A 130 13.71 18.05 -25.85
CA ARG A 130 12.99 19.03 -26.68
C ARG A 130 11.96 18.28 -27.54
N ALA A 131 10.78 18.09 -26.96
CA ALA A 131 9.73 17.34 -27.62
C ALA A 131 8.94 18.20 -28.60
N ASP A 132 8.66 17.65 -29.77
CA ASP A 132 7.75 18.25 -30.76
C ASP A 132 6.29 18.11 -30.33
N PHE A 133 5.98 17.00 -29.63
CA PHE A 133 4.63 16.71 -29.13
C PHE A 133 4.66 16.33 -27.65
N LYS A 134 3.54 16.59 -26.98
CA LYS A 134 3.32 16.18 -25.58
C LYS A 134 2.09 15.29 -25.49
N LEU A 135 2.24 14.15 -24.81
CA LEU A 135 1.16 13.21 -24.57
C LEU A 135 0.66 13.37 -23.12
N ALA A 136 -0.59 13.74 -22.97
CA ALA A 136 -1.28 13.75 -21.69
C ALA A 136 -2.11 12.46 -21.56
N LEU A 137 -2.04 11.81 -20.40
CA LEU A 137 -2.79 10.61 -20.06
C LEU A 137 -3.75 10.92 -18.92
N ASP A 138 -5.04 10.61 -19.12
CA ASP A 138 -6.07 10.70 -18.09
C ASP A 138 -6.64 9.29 -17.85
N VAL A 139 -6.27 8.70 -16.71
CA VAL A 139 -6.68 7.34 -16.33
C VAL A 139 -8.03 7.42 -15.63
N ARG A 140 -9.11 7.15 -16.35
CA ARG A 140 -10.48 7.25 -15.83
C ARG A 140 -10.94 6.04 -15.07
N ARG A 141 -10.43 4.85 -15.43
CA ARG A 141 -10.75 3.57 -14.77
C ARG A 141 -9.50 2.69 -14.73
N PHE A 142 -9.22 2.13 -13.56
CA PHE A 142 -8.16 1.14 -13.36
C PHE A 142 -8.60 0.20 -12.23
N GLU A 143 -9.46 -0.73 -12.57
CA GLU A 143 -10.15 -1.62 -11.64
C GLU A 143 -10.37 -2.99 -12.26
N ALA A 144 -10.46 -4.03 -11.44
CA ALA A 144 -10.90 -5.33 -11.87
C ALA A 144 -12.43 -5.38 -11.84
N ASP A 145 -13.02 -5.75 -12.97
CA ASP A 145 -14.45 -5.95 -13.10
C ASP A 145 -14.74 -7.44 -12.90
N TYR A 146 -15.57 -7.74 -11.91
CA TYR A 146 -15.95 -9.11 -11.55
C TYR A 146 -17.35 -9.47 -12.06
N ALA A 147 -17.83 -8.94 -13.15
CA ALA A 147 -19.14 -9.21 -13.73
C ALA A 147 -19.63 -10.65 -13.48
N GLY A 148 -20.14 -10.94 -12.29
CA GLY A 148 -20.74 -12.22 -11.92
C GLY A 148 -19.77 -13.34 -11.52
N GLN A 149 -18.46 -13.14 -11.45
CA GLN A 149 -17.52 -14.13 -10.92
C GLN A 149 -17.13 -13.80 -9.47
N PRO A 150 -17.15 -14.80 -8.54
CA PRO A 150 -16.66 -14.57 -7.19
C PRO A 150 -15.18 -14.15 -7.23
N LEU A 151 -14.82 -13.16 -6.43
CA LEU A 151 -13.42 -12.81 -6.18
C LEU A 151 -12.64 -14.08 -5.80
N PRO A 152 -11.50 -14.38 -6.44
CA PRO A 152 -10.67 -15.48 -5.99
C PRO A 152 -10.33 -15.24 -4.51
N ALA A 153 -10.52 -16.25 -3.68
CA ALA A 153 -10.17 -16.17 -2.27
C ALA A 153 -8.68 -15.78 -2.14
N PRO A 154 -8.31 -14.92 -1.17
CA PRO A 154 -6.92 -14.66 -0.91
C PRO A 154 -6.19 -15.98 -0.66
N PRO A 155 -4.91 -16.13 -1.09
CA PRO A 155 -4.19 -17.37 -0.93
C PRO A 155 -4.24 -17.85 0.53
N ALA A 156 -4.59 -19.12 0.73
CA ALA A 156 -4.66 -19.73 2.05
C ALA A 156 -3.32 -19.53 2.77
N ARG A 157 -3.36 -19.05 4.01
CA ARG A 157 -2.15 -18.91 4.83
C ARG A 157 -1.48 -20.26 4.92
N PRO A 158 -0.16 -20.38 4.62
CA PRO A 158 0.55 -21.61 4.94
C PRO A 158 0.44 -21.83 6.45
N GLY A 159 -0.20 -22.93 6.85
CA GLY A 159 -0.39 -23.28 8.24
C GLY A 159 0.95 -23.28 8.96
N ARG A 160 1.09 -22.48 10.00
CA ARG A 160 2.25 -22.52 10.90
C ARG A 160 2.17 -23.85 11.63
N ALA A 161 2.96 -24.82 11.20
CA ALA A 161 3.16 -26.04 11.99
C ALA A 161 3.75 -25.61 13.34
N ILE A 162 2.96 -25.77 14.40
CA ILE A 162 3.42 -25.62 15.78
C ILE A 162 4.25 -26.88 16.05
N ARG A 163 5.55 -26.73 16.25
CA ARG A 163 6.43 -27.73 16.89
C ARG A 163 6.62 -27.33 18.33
#